data_0765f6f9cd71f72239e159ac3abac18e
#
_entry.id   0765f6f9cd71f72239e159ac3abac18e
#
_cell.length_a   1.000
_cell.length_b   1.000
_cell.length_c   1.000
_cell.angle_alpha   90.00
_cell.angle_beta   90.00
_cell.angle_gamma   90.00
#
_symmetry.space_group_name_H-M   'P 1'
#
loop_
_entity.id
_entity.type
_entity.pdbx_description
1 polymer ?
#
loop_
_entity_poly.entity_id
_entity_poly.type
_entity_poly.pdbx_seq_one_letter_code
_entity_poly.pdbx_strand_id
1 'polypeptide(L)'
;GSSLSGRIRVPGDKSISHRSIMLGSLAEGTTEVEGFLEGEDALATLQAFRDMGVVIEGPHHGRVTIHGVGLHGLKAPAGPLYMGNSGTSMRLLSGLLAAQPFDATLTGDASLSKRPMNRVAKPLREMGAVIETGPEGRPPLTIKGGQRLTGMSYEMPMASAQVKSCLLLAGLYAAGETAV
;
A
#
# COMPACT_ATOMS: atom_id res chain seq x y z
N GLY A 1 2.02 3.53 -23.31
CA GLY A 1 0.89 3.13 -22.50
C GLY A 1 -0.26 4.08 -22.65
N SER A 2 -1.46 3.57 -22.50
CA SER A 2 -2.65 4.40 -22.55
C SER A 2 -2.97 4.95 -21.18
N SER A 3 -3.37 6.20 -21.11
CA SER A 3 -3.84 6.77 -19.86
C SER A 3 -5.30 6.39 -19.64
N LEU A 4 -5.65 6.17 -18.40
CA LEU A 4 -7.00 5.81 -17.99
C LEU A 4 -7.58 6.93 -17.13
N SER A 5 -8.81 7.29 -17.39
CA SER A 5 -9.56 8.15 -16.50
C SER A 5 -10.91 7.50 -16.26
N GLY A 6 -11.42 7.64 -15.04
CA GLY A 6 -12.67 7.01 -14.71
C GLY A 6 -13.25 7.53 -13.42
N ARG A 7 -14.47 7.08 -13.15
CA ARG A 7 -15.16 7.41 -11.91
C ARG A 7 -15.53 6.11 -11.19
N ILE A 8 -15.17 6.02 -9.95
CA ILE A 8 -15.46 4.88 -9.11
C ILE A 8 -16.35 5.33 -7.97
N ARG A 9 -17.47 4.64 -7.77
CA ARG A 9 -18.34 4.85 -6.63
C ARG A 9 -18.12 3.71 -5.65
N VAL A 10 -17.67 4.03 -4.43
CA VAL A 10 -17.43 3.03 -3.40
C VAL A 10 -18.52 3.08 -2.34
N PRO A 11 -19.00 1.91 -1.85
CA PRO A 11 -19.97 1.88 -0.75
C PRO A 11 -19.22 2.11 0.55
N GLY A 12 -19.33 3.15 1.25
CA GLY A 12 -18.69 3.52 2.50
C GLY A 12 -17.98 2.41 3.29
N ASP A 13 -17.04 1.73 2.67
CA ASP A 13 -16.29 0.61 3.23
C ASP A 13 -14.81 0.97 3.32
N LYS A 14 -14.18 0.72 4.48
CA LYS A 14 -12.77 1.06 4.71
C LYS A 14 -11.82 0.37 3.73
N SER A 15 -11.98 -0.92 3.53
CA SER A 15 -11.09 -1.69 2.65
C SER A 15 -11.18 -1.20 1.20
N ILE A 16 -12.40 -0.89 0.75
CA ILE A 16 -12.63 -0.38 -0.61
C ILE A 16 -12.04 1.02 -0.75
N SER A 17 -12.19 1.86 0.28
CA SER A 17 -11.63 3.21 0.26
C SER A 17 -10.09 3.18 0.17
N HIS A 18 -9.42 2.32 0.93
CA HIS A 18 -7.98 2.13 0.84
C HIS A 18 -7.54 1.70 -0.56
N ARG A 19 -8.23 0.68 -1.11
CA ARG A 19 -7.88 0.12 -2.41
C ARG A 19 -8.11 1.11 -3.53
N SER A 20 -9.16 1.94 -3.44
CA SER A 20 -9.44 2.98 -4.43
C SER A 20 -8.29 3.99 -4.51
N ILE A 21 -7.74 4.39 -3.37
CA ILE A 21 -6.59 5.30 -3.34
C ILE A 21 -5.37 4.64 -3.97
N MET A 22 -5.09 3.39 -3.62
CA MET A 22 -3.93 2.68 -4.16
C MET A 22 -4.03 2.49 -5.66
N LEU A 23 -5.16 1.96 -6.13
CA LEU A 23 -5.35 1.67 -7.55
C LEU A 23 -5.39 2.95 -8.38
N GLY A 24 -6.06 3.99 -7.89
CA GLY A 24 -6.09 5.28 -8.57
C GLY A 24 -4.71 5.92 -8.67
N SER A 25 -3.89 5.78 -7.62
CA SER A 25 -2.54 6.33 -7.60
C SER A 25 -1.61 5.60 -8.56
N LEU A 26 -1.77 4.29 -8.71
CA LEU A 26 -0.95 3.46 -9.60
C LEU A 26 -1.46 3.43 -11.03
N ALA A 27 -2.65 3.92 -11.28
CA ALA A 27 -3.18 4.04 -12.64
C ALA A 27 -2.52 5.19 -13.37
N GLU A 28 -2.59 5.18 -14.69
CA GLU A 28 -2.25 6.32 -15.50
C GLU A 28 -3.52 7.12 -15.76
N GLY A 29 -3.46 8.43 -15.58
CA GLY A 29 -4.61 9.30 -15.76
C GLY A 29 -5.30 9.65 -14.44
N THR A 30 -6.51 10.15 -14.54
CA THR A 30 -7.26 10.68 -13.40
C THR A 30 -8.39 9.74 -13.00
N THR A 31 -8.50 9.48 -11.71
CA THR A 31 -9.58 8.66 -11.14
C THR A 31 -10.39 9.52 -10.17
N GLU A 32 -11.70 9.56 -10.34
CA GLU A 32 -12.60 10.18 -9.40
C GLU A 32 -13.27 9.11 -8.54
N VAL A 33 -13.20 9.29 -7.23
CA VAL A 33 -13.79 8.35 -6.27
C VAL A 33 -14.93 9.06 -5.54
N GLU A 34 -16.10 8.44 -5.53
CA GLU A 34 -17.26 8.94 -4.79
C GLU A 34 -17.60 7.95 -3.67
N GLY A 35 -18.14 8.45 -2.57
CA GLY A 35 -18.47 7.61 -1.42
C GLY A 35 -17.26 7.20 -0.59
N PHE A 36 -16.17 7.95 -0.69
CA PHE A 36 -14.96 7.69 0.09
C PHE A 36 -15.24 7.86 1.59
N LEU A 37 -14.90 6.84 2.36
CA LEU A 37 -15.08 6.87 3.81
C LEU A 37 -13.92 7.63 4.45
N GLU A 38 -14.21 8.82 4.98
CA GLU A 38 -13.21 9.73 5.55
C GLU A 38 -12.83 9.35 6.99
N GLY A 39 -12.33 8.14 7.19
CA GLY A 39 -11.81 7.71 8.46
C GLY A 39 -10.30 7.95 8.56
N GLU A 40 -9.76 7.97 9.78
CA GLU A 40 -8.33 8.17 10.01
C GLU A 40 -7.48 7.16 9.23
N ASP A 41 -7.95 5.92 9.16
CA ASP A 41 -7.23 4.84 8.46
C ASP A 41 -7.08 5.14 6.97
N ALA A 42 -8.18 5.48 6.32
CA ALA A 42 -8.16 5.77 4.88
C ALA A 42 -7.40 7.06 4.59
N LEU A 43 -7.50 8.05 5.47
CA LEU A 43 -6.76 9.31 5.33
C LEU A 43 -5.26 9.10 5.50
N ALA A 44 -4.83 8.15 6.34
CA ALA A 44 -3.42 7.80 6.46
C ALA A 44 -2.87 7.22 5.16
N THR A 45 -3.62 6.35 4.50
CA THR A 45 -3.24 5.83 3.19
C THR A 45 -3.16 6.94 2.15
N LEU A 46 -4.15 7.81 2.12
CA LEU A 46 -4.19 8.94 1.20
C LEU A 46 -2.98 9.84 1.37
N GLN A 47 -2.66 10.19 2.62
CA GLN A 47 -1.51 11.04 2.90
C GLN A 47 -0.19 10.39 2.51
N ALA A 48 -0.07 9.07 2.72
CA ALA A 48 1.12 8.33 2.31
C ALA A 48 1.38 8.44 0.81
N PHE A 49 0.34 8.34 -0.01
CA PHE A 49 0.50 8.51 -1.47
C PHE A 49 0.82 9.94 -1.86
N ARG A 50 0.27 10.92 -1.17
CA ARG A 50 0.68 12.32 -1.37
C ARG A 50 2.17 12.51 -1.08
N ASP A 51 2.64 11.90 0.01
CA ASP A 51 4.05 11.98 0.40
C ASP A 51 4.96 11.30 -0.63
N MET A 52 4.41 10.38 -1.41
CA MET A 52 5.13 9.70 -2.50
C MET A 52 4.92 10.35 -3.87
N GLY A 53 4.40 11.56 -3.90
CA GLY A 53 4.33 12.36 -5.13
C GLY A 53 3.02 12.28 -5.91
N VAL A 54 2.00 11.62 -5.38
CA VAL A 54 0.70 11.55 -6.04
C VAL A 54 -0.12 12.78 -5.68
N VAL A 55 -0.64 13.46 -6.69
CA VAL A 55 -1.53 14.61 -6.48
C VAL A 55 -2.94 14.07 -6.22
N ILE A 56 -3.46 14.33 -5.04
CA ILE A 56 -4.80 13.89 -4.64
C ILE A 56 -5.57 15.08 -4.11
N GLU A 57 -6.71 15.36 -4.74
CA GLU A 57 -7.60 16.44 -4.35
C GLU A 57 -8.74 15.87 -3.49
N GLY A 58 -9.04 16.56 -2.41
CA GLY A 58 -10.04 16.10 -1.44
C GLY A 58 -9.40 15.36 -0.26
N PRO A 59 -10.19 14.61 0.53
CA PRO A 59 -11.62 14.35 0.33
C PRO A 59 -12.49 15.59 0.59
N HIS A 60 -13.53 15.69 -0.19
CA HIS A 60 -14.52 16.77 -0.06
C HIS A 60 -15.90 16.16 -0.28
N HIS A 61 -16.70 16.08 0.77
CA HIS A 61 -18.02 15.42 0.76
C HIS A 61 -17.92 14.00 0.17
N GLY A 62 -16.93 13.23 0.60
CA GLY A 62 -16.72 11.86 0.14
C GLY A 62 -16.18 11.74 -1.28
N ARG A 63 -15.79 12.84 -1.91
CA ARG A 63 -15.21 12.85 -3.26
C ARG A 63 -13.70 13.06 -3.20
N VAL A 64 -12.99 12.22 -3.92
CA VAL A 64 -11.53 12.29 -4.03
C VAL A 64 -11.16 12.21 -5.50
N THR A 65 -10.28 13.09 -5.94
CA THR A 65 -9.74 13.06 -7.30
C THR A 65 -8.27 12.70 -7.22
N ILE A 66 -7.88 11.62 -7.88
CA ILE A 66 -6.53 11.08 -7.82
C ILE A 66 -5.89 11.20 -9.19
N HIS A 67 -4.78 11.93 -9.26
CA HIS A 67 -3.99 12.03 -10.49
C HIS A 67 -2.91 10.96 -10.44
N GLY A 68 -3.20 9.80 -11.02
CA GLY A 68 -2.34 8.63 -10.95
C GLY A 68 -1.00 8.85 -11.63
N VAL A 69 0.02 8.17 -11.12
CA VAL A 69 1.40 8.31 -11.61
C VAL A 69 1.92 7.07 -12.34
N GLY A 70 1.07 6.03 -12.45
CA GLY A 70 1.48 4.76 -13.04
C GLY A 70 2.23 3.88 -12.06
N LEU A 71 2.49 2.63 -12.44
CA LEU A 71 3.16 1.65 -11.58
C LEU A 71 4.56 2.09 -11.15
N HIS A 72 5.23 2.87 -11.95
CA HIS A 72 6.62 3.27 -11.72
C HIS A 72 6.79 4.77 -11.43
N GLY A 73 5.70 5.47 -11.16
CA GLY A 73 5.73 6.92 -10.97
C GLY A 73 5.82 7.40 -9.53
N LEU A 74 5.80 6.51 -8.54
CA LEU A 74 5.92 6.90 -7.14
C LEU A 74 7.33 7.40 -6.85
N LYS A 75 7.44 8.39 -5.96
CA LYS A 75 8.70 9.01 -5.56
C LYS A 75 9.01 8.71 -4.10
N ALA A 76 10.30 8.70 -3.76
CA ALA A 76 10.72 8.49 -2.39
C ALA A 76 10.11 9.55 -1.46
N PRO A 77 9.49 9.14 -0.35
CA PRO A 77 8.99 10.11 0.62
C PRO A 77 10.14 10.79 1.36
N ALA A 78 9.89 12.02 1.82
CA ALA A 78 10.91 12.80 2.53
C ALA A 78 11.17 12.27 3.95
N GLY A 79 10.26 11.50 4.51
CA GLY A 79 10.39 10.96 5.85
C GLY A 79 9.51 9.73 6.06
N PRO A 80 9.39 9.23 7.29
CA PRO A 80 8.55 8.08 7.57
C PRO A 80 7.09 8.33 7.20
N LEU A 81 6.43 7.28 6.72
CA LEU A 81 5.01 7.30 6.41
C LEU A 81 4.25 6.86 7.66
N TYR A 82 3.47 7.76 8.23
CA TYR A 82 2.73 7.49 9.45
C TYR A 82 1.36 6.87 9.15
N MET A 83 1.14 5.67 9.65
CA MET A 83 -0.08 4.90 9.38
C MET A 83 -1.14 5.04 10.47
N GLY A 84 -0.89 5.83 11.50
CA GLY A 84 -1.81 5.97 12.63
C GLY A 84 -2.07 4.62 13.29
N ASN A 85 -3.33 4.23 13.36
CA ASN A 85 -3.73 2.95 13.95
C ASN A 85 -4.04 1.89 12.87
N SER A 86 -3.79 2.20 11.59
CA SER A 86 -4.25 1.34 10.50
C SER A 86 -3.29 0.21 10.17
N GLY A 87 -3.57 -0.98 10.70
CA GLY A 87 -2.89 -2.20 10.30
C GLY A 87 -3.12 -2.54 8.83
N THR A 88 -4.31 -2.24 8.31
CA THR A 88 -4.65 -2.43 6.89
C THR A 88 -3.73 -1.62 5.99
N SER A 89 -3.58 -0.31 6.27
CA SER A 89 -2.70 0.55 5.49
C SER A 89 -1.26 0.05 5.53
N MET A 90 -0.77 -0.31 6.71
CA MET A 90 0.59 -0.78 6.86
C MET A 90 0.85 -2.06 6.09
N ARG A 91 -0.07 -3.02 6.13
CA ARG A 91 0.08 -4.28 5.40
C ARG A 91 0.02 -4.09 3.90
N LEU A 92 -0.94 -3.31 3.41
CA LEU A 92 -1.09 -3.06 1.98
C LEU A 92 0.11 -2.29 1.41
N LEU A 93 0.56 -1.25 2.13
CA LEU A 93 1.71 -0.47 1.68
C LEU A 93 3.01 -1.26 1.75
N SER A 94 3.14 -2.20 2.68
CA SER A 94 4.32 -3.06 2.73
C SER A 94 4.49 -3.85 1.42
N GLY A 95 3.39 -4.37 0.87
CA GLY A 95 3.43 -5.08 -0.40
C GLY A 95 3.83 -4.18 -1.56
N LEU A 96 3.24 -3.01 -1.63
CA LEU A 96 3.56 -2.04 -2.68
C LEU A 96 5.01 -1.56 -2.59
N LEU A 97 5.45 -1.18 -1.39
CA LEU A 97 6.78 -0.59 -1.19
C LEU A 97 7.91 -1.59 -1.35
N ALA A 98 7.63 -2.87 -1.14
CA ALA A 98 8.64 -3.92 -1.28
C ALA A 98 9.29 -3.95 -2.67
N ALA A 99 8.57 -3.49 -3.69
CA ALA A 99 9.04 -3.52 -5.08
C ALA A 99 9.44 -2.15 -5.62
N GLN A 100 9.45 -1.11 -4.80
CA GLN A 100 9.80 0.23 -5.27
C GLN A 100 11.32 0.43 -5.32
N PRO A 101 11.80 1.37 -6.14
CA PRO A 101 13.25 1.63 -6.25
C PRO A 101 13.82 2.51 -5.13
N PHE A 102 13.05 2.80 -4.09
CA PHE A 102 13.47 3.66 -2.98
C PHE A 102 13.16 2.99 -1.64
N ASP A 103 13.83 3.45 -0.60
CA ASP A 103 13.58 2.99 0.77
C ASP A 103 12.41 3.76 1.36
N ALA A 104 11.63 3.09 2.21
CA ALA A 104 10.54 3.72 2.94
C ALA A 104 10.40 3.11 4.33
N THR A 105 9.99 3.93 5.28
CA THR A 105 9.73 3.48 6.66
C THR A 105 8.27 3.73 6.98
N LEU A 106 7.61 2.70 7.50
CA LEU A 106 6.22 2.77 7.94
C LEU A 106 6.18 2.80 9.45
N THR A 107 5.51 3.81 10.00
CA THR A 107 5.35 3.97 11.45
C THR A 107 3.87 3.98 11.80
N GLY A 108 3.57 3.84 13.08
CA GLY A 108 2.21 3.90 13.56
C GLY A 108 2.14 4.44 14.98
N ASP A 109 0.93 4.54 15.49
CA ASP A 109 0.71 4.97 16.87
C ASP A 109 1.13 3.87 17.85
N ALA A 110 0.96 4.11 19.15
CA ALA A 110 1.35 3.17 20.20
C ALA A 110 0.65 1.82 20.06
N SER A 111 -0.61 1.83 19.64
CA SER A 111 -1.39 0.59 19.45
C SER A 111 -0.87 -0.21 18.27
N LEU A 112 -0.68 0.44 17.12
CA LEU A 112 -0.17 -0.24 15.93
C LEU A 112 1.25 -0.75 16.12
N SER A 113 2.07 0.00 16.85
CA SER A 113 3.47 -0.38 17.13
C SER A 113 3.61 -1.63 17.98
N LYS A 114 2.53 -2.12 18.58
CA LYS A 114 2.51 -3.38 19.34
C LYS A 114 2.10 -4.59 18.51
N ARG A 115 1.69 -4.38 17.26
CA ARG A 115 1.20 -5.47 16.41
C ARG A 115 2.33 -6.07 15.57
N PRO A 116 2.58 -7.39 15.67
CA PRO A 116 3.55 -8.04 14.81
C PRO A 116 3.09 -8.04 13.35
N MET A 117 4.03 -7.76 12.44
CA MET A 117 3.75 -7.70 11.00
C MET A 117 4.39 -8.86 10.23
N ASN A 118 4.75 -9.93 10.92
CA ASN A 118 5.40 -11.10 10.30
C ASN A 118 4.53 -11.78 9.24
N ARG A 119 3.20 -11.69 9.36
CA ARG A 119 2.29 -12.28 8.37
C ARG A 119 2.49 -11.72 6.97
N VAL A 120 2.92 -10.46 6.86
CA VAL A 120 3.22 -9.85 5.57
C VAL A 120 4.72 -9.79 5.31
N ALA A 121 5.54 -9.54 6.32
CA ALA A 121 6.98 -9.43 6.15
C ALA A 121 7.61 -10.75 5.71
N LYS A 122 7.19 -11.87 6.31
CA LYS A 122 7.75 -13.18 5.99
C LYS A 122 7.54 -13.58 4.54
N PRO A 123 6.30 -13.60 4.00
CA PRO A 123 6.12 -13.96 2.59
C PRO A 123 6.75 -12.95 1.63
N LEU A 124 6.79 -11.66 1.97
CA LEU A 124 7.46 -10.68 1.14
C LEU A 124 8.97 -10.93 1.08
N ARG A 125 9.58 -11.31 2.19
CA ARG A 125 11.00 -11.67 2.22
C ARG A 125 11.28 -12.90 1.35
N GLU A 126 10.36 -13.84 1.32
CA GLU A 126 10.46 -15.02 0.46
C GLU A 126 10.41 -14.65 -1.02
N MET A 127 9.76 -13.54 -1.36
CA MET A 127 9.74 -13.01 -2.73
C MET A 127 11.00 -12.20 -3.07
N GLY A 128 11.85 -11.93 -2.11
CA GLY A 128 13.08 -11.17 -2.31
C GLY A 128 13.10 -9.80 -1.66
N ALA A 129 12.04 -9.42 -0.95
CA ALA A 129 11.99 -8.12 -0.27
C ALA A 129 12.95 -8.08 0.92
N VAL A 130 13.49 -6.89 1.19
CA VAL A 130 14.32 -6.65 2.38
C VAL A 130 13.52 -5.72 3.29
N ILE A 131 13.05 -6.29 4.39
CA ILE A 131 12.22 -5.57 5.37
C ILE A 131 12.85 -5.71 6.75
N GLU A 132 13.17 -4.58 7.36
CA GLU A 132 13.66 -4.53 8.73
C GLU A 132 12.48 -4.17 9.64
N THR A 133 12.39 -4.81 10.78
CA THR A 133 11.32 -4.58 11.75
C THR A 133 11.91 -4.26 13.12
N GLY A 134 11.07 -3.81 14.04
CA GLY A 134 11.37 -3.80 15.45
C GLY A 134 11.31 -5.23 16.02
N PRO A 135 11.50 -5.38 17.34
CA PRO A 135 11.45 -6.69 17.99
C PRO A 135 10.14 -7.42 17.70
N GLU A 136 10.23 -8.73 17.49
CA GLU A 136 9.08 -9.60 17.24
C GLU A 136 8.26 -9.24 15.99
N GLY A 137 8.91 -8.60 15.01
CA GLY A 137 8.22 -8.20 13.78
C GLY A 137 7.33 -6.98 13.92
N ARG A 138 7.49 -6.22 14.97
CA ARG A 138 6.69 -5.01 15.23
C ARG A 138 7.20 -3.81 14.46
N PRO A 139 6.32 -2.82 14.19
CA PRO A 139 6.76 -1.54 13.62
C PRO A 139 7.79 -0.83 14.51
N PRO A 140 8.62 0.05 13.95
CA PRO A 140 8.56 0.53 12.57
C PRO A 140 9.06 -0.52 11.57
N LEU A 141 8.51 -0.46 10.35
CA LEU A 141 8.96 -1.29 9.26
C LEU A 141 9.81 -0.46 8.31
N THR A 142 11.04 -0.86 8.08
CA THR A 142 11.89 -0.22 7.08
C THR A 142 12.00 -1.15 5.88
N ILE A 143 11.50 -0.68 4.75
CA ILE A 143 11.44 -1.47 3.52
C ILE A 143 12.48 -0.93 2.57
N LYS A 144 13.46 -1.75 2.23
CA LYS A 144 14.57 -1.35 1.36
C LYS A 144 14.16 -1.44 -0.10
N GLY A 145 14.43 -0.38 -0.85
CA GLY A 145 14.13 -0.33 -2.27
C GLY A 145 15.18 -1.01 -3.13
N GLY A 146 14.89 -1.04 -4.43
CA GLY A 146 15.82 -1.59 -5.40
C GLY A 146 15.92 -3.10 -5.41
N GLN A 147 15.05 -3.82 -4.72
CA GLN A 147 15.05 -5.26 -4.69
C GLN A 147 14.28 -5.82 -5.88
N ARG A 148 14.81 -6.89 -6.46
CA ARG A 148 14.12 -7.59 -7.54
C ARG A 148 13.28 -8.71 -6.93
N LEU A 149 11.97 -8.52 -6.96
CA LEU A 149 11.05 -9.53 -6.45
C LEU A 149 10.82 -10.62 -7.48
N THR A 150 10.66 -11.86 -7.02
CA THR A 150 10.31 -12.98 -7.87
C THR A 150 8.92 -13.45 -7.51
N GLY A 151 8.16 -13.89 -8.53
CA GLY A 151 6.85 -14.48 -8.30
C GLY A 151 6.96 -15.79 -7.51
N MET A 152 5.96 -16.08 -6.71
CA MET A 152 5.91 -17.30 -5.92
C MET A 152 4.47 -17.75 -5.77
N SER A 153 4.32 -19.05 -5.47
CA SER A 153 3.04 -19.59 -5.03
C SER A 153 3.12 -19.73 -3.50
N TYR A 154 2.16 -19.19 -2.80
CA TYR A 154 2.16 -19.20 -1.34
C TYR A 154 0.80 -19.66 -0.83
N GLU A 155 0.81 -20.77 -0.08
CA GLU A 155 -0.38 -21.25 0.60
C GLU A 155 -0.48 -20.60 1.96
N MET A 156 -1.60 -19.94 2.20
CA MET A 156 -1.83 -19.25 3.44
C MET A 156 -2.55 -20.19 4.42
N PRO A 157 -1.95 -20.45 5.59
CA PRO A 157 -2.61 -21.33 6.58
C PRO A 157 -3.89 -20.71 7.15
N MET A 158 -4.00 -19.39 7.10
CA MET A 158 -5.21 -18.69 7.50
C MET A 158 -5.57 -17.68 6.43
N ALA A 159 -6.82 -17.68 6.01
CA ALA A 159 -7.32 -16.72 5.04
C ALA A 159 -7.27 -15.32 5.64
N SER A 160 -6.50 -14.42 5.02
CA SER A 160 -6.45 -13.00 5.36
C SER A 160 -6.51 -12.21 4.07
N ALA A 161 -7.60 -11.45 3.89
CA ALA A 161 -7.75 -10.61 2.71
C ALA A 161 -6.65 -9.57 2.62
N GLN A 162 -6.16 -9.07 3.76
CA GLN A 162 -5.10 -8.07 3.80
C GLN A 162 -3.76 -8.65 3.37
N VAL A 163 -3.41 -9.84 3.84
CA VAL A 163 -2.17 -10.51 3.43
C VAL A 163 -2.23 -10.84 1.95
N LYS A 164 -3.34 -11.39 1.49
CA LYS A 164 -3.55 -11.70 0.08
C LYS A 164 -3.38 -10.46 -0.79
N SER A 165 -4.02 -9.35 -0.43
CA SER A 165 -3.92 -8.10 -1.18
C SER A 165 -2.49 -7.57 -1.20
N CYS A 166 -1.78 -7.65 -0.08
CA CYS A 166 -0.38 -7.26 0.02
C CYS A 166 0.49 -8.04 -0.97
N LEU A 167 0.34 -9.36 -0.99
CA LEU A 167 1.12 -10.22 -1.88
C LEU A 167 0.78 -10.01 -3.35
N LEU A 168 -0.49 -9.75 -3.66
CA LEU A 168 -0.90 -9.45 -5.03
C LEU A 168 -0.35 -8.10 -5.50
N LEU A 169 -0.31 -7.10 -4.63
CA LEU A 169 0.31 -5.81 -4.96
C LEU A 169 1.79 -5.97 -5.24
N ALA A 170 2.50 -6.72 -4.42
CA ALA A 170 3.91 -7.02 -4.67
C ALA A 170 4.08 -7.80 -5.97
N GLY A 171 3.16 -8.71 -6.26
CA GLY A 171 3.17 -9.51 -7.48
C GLY A 171 3.05 -8.71 -8.76
N LEU A 172 2.42 -7.52 -8.73
CA LEU A 172 2.34 -6.64 -9.89
C LEU A 172 3.73 -6.20 -10.37
N TYR A 173 4.71 -6.18 -9.49
CA TYR A 173 6.07 -5.74 -9.78
C TYR A 173 7.06 -6.90 -9.87
N ALA A 174 6.64 -8.11 -9.53
CA ALA A 174 7.55 -9.25 -9.47
C ALA A 174 8.01 -9.68 -10.86
N ALA A 175 9.23 -10.23 -10.95
CA ALA A 175 9.81 -10.71 -12.19
C ALA A 175 9.34 -12.11 -12.56
N GLY A 176 8.28 -12.59 -11.99
CA GLY A 176 7.70 -13.89 -12.26
C GLY A 176 6.21 -13.86 -11.95
N GLU A 177 5.64 -15.03 -11.78
CA GLU A 177 4.22 -15.18 -11.46
C GLU A 177 4.03 -15.33 -9.95
N THR A 178 3.04 -14.64 -9.39
CA THR A 178 2.66 -14.79 -7.99
C THR A 178 1.22 -15.28 -7.91
N ALA A 179 1.00 -16.38 -7.17
CA ALA A 179 -0.32 -16.95 -6.94
C ALA A 179 -0.57 -17.09 -5.44
N VAL A 180 -1.78 -16.75 -5.00
CA VAL A 180 -2.15 -16.79 -3.58
C VAL A 180 -3.49 -17.50 -3.41
#